data_00945ca7f16ba9fa48b69236c54767a0
#
_entry.id   00945ca7f16ba9fa48b69236c54767a0
#
_cell.length_a   1.000
_cell.length_b   1.000
_cell.length_c   1.000
_cell.angle_alpha   90.00
_cell.angle_beta   90.00
_cell.angle_gamma   90.00
#
_symmetry.space_group_name_H-M   'P 1'
#
loop_
_entity.id
_entity.type
_entity.pdbx_description
1 polymer ?
#
loop_
_entity_poly.entity_id
_entity_poly.type
_entity_poly.pdbx_seq_one_letter_code
_entity_poly.pdbx_strand_id
1 'polypeptide(L)'
;MSQIDKLLTRLVRTPAPRDFTWQQLVKVMTHFGYEELEGSGSRKKFVNLRTKHKVLLHKRHPDSTLIGPQIEDIIDALKSQGYIS
;
A
#
# COMPACT_ATOMS: atom_id res chain seq x y z
N MET A 1 -15.09 12.93 -7.40
CA MET A 1 -14.20 12.28 -6.43
C MET A 1 -12.88 11.93 -7.08
N SER A 2 -11.80 12.06 -6.37
CA SER A 2 -10.50 11.71 -6.91
C SER A 2 -10.34 10.20 -6.99
N GLN A 3 -9.43 9.76 -7.85
CA GLN A 3 -9.10 8.35 -7.99
C GLN A 3 -8.56 7.78 -6.67
N ILE A 4 -7.85 8.61 -5.91
CA ILE A 4 -7.30 8.20 -4.61
C ILE A 4 -8.41 7.88 -3.61
N ASP A 5 -9.46 8.70 -3.56
CA ASP A 5 -10.58 8.46 -2.65
C ASP A 5 -11.23 7.10 -2.94
N LYS A 6 -11.40 6.77 -4.21
CA LYS A 6 -11.95 5.48 -4.61
C LYS A 6 -11.05 4.33 -4.20
N LEU A 7 -9.73 4.48 -4.37
CA LEU A 7 -8.77 3.45 -4.01
C LEU A 7 -8.73 3.25 -2.49
N LEU A 8 -8.77 4.31 -1.71
CA LEU A 8 -8.80 4.22 -0.26
C LEU A 8 -10.07 3.53 0.23
N THR A 9 -11.21 3.86 -0.35
CA THR A 9 -12.48 3.21 -0.01
C THR A 9 -12.41 1.71 -0.26
N ARG A 10 -11.81 1.30 -1.38
CA ARG A 10 -11.64 -0.13 -1.68
C ARG A 10 -10.64 -0.79 -0.73
N LEU A 11 -9.55 -0.10 -0.41
CA LEU A 11 -8.50 -0.65 0.43
C LEU A 11 -8.99 -1.02 1.83
N VAL A 12 -9.82 -0.16 2.43
CA VAL A 12 -10.32 -0.37 3.81
C VAL A 12 -11.61 -1.18 3.86
N ARG A 13 -12.06 -1.66 2.72
CA ARG A 13 -13.32 -2.39 2.61
C ARG A 13 -13.26 -3.73 3.36
N THR A 14 -14.38 -4.11 3.96
CA THR A 14 -14.53 -5.40 4.65
C THR A 14 -15.56 -6.25 3.90
N PRO A 15 -15.23 -7.46 3.43
CA PRO A 15 -13.90 -8.08 3.48
C PRO A 15 -12.89 -7.40 2.56
N ALA A 16 -11.61 -7.65 2.80
CA ALA A 16 -10.54 -7.06 2.02
C ALA A 16 -10.70 -7.38 0.52
N PRO A 17 -10.41 -6.42 -0.38
CA PRO A 17 -10.53 -6.67 -1.81
C PRO A 17 -9.52 -7.73 -2.26
N ARG A 18 -9.93 -8.56 -3.23
CA ARG A 18 -9.07 -9.62 -3.77
C ARG A 18 -8.34 -9.19 -5.04
N ASP A 19 -8.75 -8.08 -5.61
CA ASP A 19 -8.24 -7.59 -6.90
C ASP A 19 -7.50 -6.26 -6.78
N PHE A 20 -7.06 -5.90 -5.56
CA PHE A 20 -6.29 -4.68 -5.36
C PHE A 20 -4.88 -4.90 -5.86
N THR A 21 -4.49 -4.18 -6.92
CA THR A 21 -3.21 -4.41 -7.59
C THR A 21 -2.07 -3.64 -6.95
N TRP A 22 -0.85 -4.11 -7.23
CA TRP A 22 0.35 -3.41 -6.78
C TRP A 22 0.41 -1.98 -7.31
N GLN A 23 0.01 -1.78 -8.58
CA GLN A 23 -0.01 -0.44 -9.17
C GLN A 23 -0.96 0.49 -8.44
N GLN A 24 -2.12 -0.02 -8.03
CA GLN A 24 -3.07 0.76 -7.23
C GLN A 24 -2.49 1.10 -5.87
N LEU A 25 -1.76 0.16 -5.25
CA LEU A 25 -1.07 0.43 -3.99
C LEU A 25 -0.02 1.53 -4.16
N VAL A 26 0.75 1.49 -5.24
CA VAL A 26 1.75 2.53 -5.50
C VAL A 26 1.10 3.91 -5.57
N LYS A 27 -0.05 4.01 -6.23
CA LYS A 27 -0.78 5.28 -6.30
C LYS A 27 -1.18 5.80 -4.92
N VAL A 28 -1.70 4.91 -4.08
CA VAL A 28 -2.10 5.26 -2.72
C VAL A 28 -0.88 5.71 -1.90
N MET A 29 0.18 4.94 -1.93
CA MET A 29 1.37 5.25 -1.15
C MET A 29 2.03 6.55 -1.62
N THR A 30 2.10 6.75 -2.93
CA THR A 30 2.64 8.00 -3.49
C THR A 30 1.82 9.20 -3.06
N HIS A 31 0.50 9.06 -2.99
CA HIS A 31 -0.38 10.12 -2.52
C HIS A 31 -0.01 10.59 -1.11
N PHE A 32 0.42 9.67 -0.24
CA PHE A 32 0.81 9.98 1.13
C PHE A 32 2.29 10.32 1.29
N GLY A 33 3.01 10.44 0.17
CA GLY A 33 4.42 10.87 0.20
C GLY A 33 5.42 9.74 0.29
N TYR A 34 5.03 8.50 0.02
CA TYR A 34 5.94 7.37 -0.02
C TYR A 34 6.54 7.19 -1.40
N GLU A 35 7.78 6.72 -1.43
CA GLU A 35 8.47 6.34 -2.65
C GLU A 35 8.71 4.83 -2.62
N GLU A 36 8.44 4.18 -3.75
CA GLU A 36 8.71 2.75 -3.90
C GLU A 36 10.20 2.55 -4.21
N LEU A 37 10.87 1.73 -3.41
CA LEU A 37 12.27 1.39 -3.61
C LEU A 37 12.39 -0.13 -3.71
N GLU A 38 13.36 -0.58 -4.50
CA GLU A 38 13.62 -2.01 -4.63
C GLU A 38 14.46 -2.51 -3.46
N GLY A 39 14.06 -3.66 -2.93
CA GLY A 39 14.87 -4.42 -2.02
C GLY A 39 15.54 -5.58 -2.77
N SER A 40 15.91 -6.63 -2.06
CA SER A 40 16.48 -7.82 -2.68
C SER A 40 15.37 -8.73 -3.23
N GLY A 41 15.54 -9.21 -4.47
CA GLY A 41 14.57 -10.10 -5.10
C GLY A 41 13.24 -9.41 -5.33
N SER A 42 12.14 -10.05 -4.93
CA SER A 42 10.79 -9.51 -5.06
C SER A 42 10.38 -8.62 -3.90
N ARG A 43 11.27 -8.37 -2.96
CA ARG A 43 11.00 -7.48 -1.83
C ARG A 43 11.00 -6.04 -2.30
N LYS A 44 9.99 -5.28 -1.85
CA LYS A 44 9.87 -3.86 -2.12
C LYS A 44 9.70 -3.12 -0.81
N LYS A 45 10.09 -1.86 -0.79
CA LYS A 45 9.82 -1.02 0.37
C LYS A 45 9.27 0.32 -0.08
N PHE A 46 8.39 0.86 0.73
CA PHE A 46 7.88 2.21 0.57
C PHE A 46 8.49 3.05 1.68
N VAL A 47 9.12 4.15 1.33
CA VAL A 47 9.73 5.07 2.30
C VAL A 47 9.04 6.41 2.20
N ASN A 48 8.50 6.90 3.30
CA ASN A 48 7.93 8.24 3.34
C ASN A 48 9.07 9.25 3.31
N LEU A 49 9.07 10.10 2.29
CA LEU A 49 10.17 11.06 2.11
C LEU A 49 10.23 12.11 3.21
N ARG A 50 9.10 12.38 3.86
CA ARG A 50 9.01 13.40 4.90
C ARG A 50 9.27 12.83 6.30
N THR A 51 8.63 11.70 6.63
CA THR A 51 8.70 11.11 7.97
C THR A 51 9.75 10.02 8.10
N LYS A 52 10.26 9.51 6.98
CA LYS A 52 11.19 8.38 6.90
C LYS A 52 10.57 7.05 7.36
N HIS A 53 9.25 7.01 7.51
CA HIS A 53 8.53 5.77 7.85
C HIS A 53 8.67 4.78 6.69
N LYS A 54 8.94 3.53 7.02
CA LYS A 54 9.16 2.47 6.03
C LYS A 54 8.09 1.41 6.13
N VAL A 55 7.62 0.92 4.98
CA VAL A 55 6.70 -0.21 4.89
C VAL A 55 7.34 -1.23 3.95
N LEU A 56 7.56 -2.43 4.46
CA LEU A 56 8.20 -3.51 3.69
C LEU A 56 7.14 -4.49 3.24
N LEU A 57 7.13 -4.79 1.93
CA LEU A 57 6.19 -5.72 1.34
C LEU A 57 6.88 -6.60 0.30
N HIS A 58 6.33 -7.79 0.14
CA HIS A 58 6.79 -8.74 -0.87
C HIS A 58 5.85 -8.65 -2.09
N LYS A 59 6.37 -8.22 -3.24
CA LYS A 59 5.59 -8.16 -4.46
C LYS A 59 5.46 -9.56 -5.04
N ARG A 60 4.24 -10.07 -5.08
CA ARG A 60 3.97 -11.44 -5.54
C ARG A 60 4.10 -11.57 -7.04
N HIS A 61 4.57 -12.73 -7.48
CA HIS A 61 4.68 -13.08 -8.88
C HIS A 61 4.03 -14.45 -9.12
N PRO A 62 3.45 -14.67 -10.30
CA PRO A 62 3.27 -13.72 -11.42
C PRO A 62 2.13 -12.74 -11.18
N ASP A 63 1.31 -13.01 -10.18
CA ASP A 63 0.16 -12.20 -9.82
C ASP A 63 0.60 -11.02 -8.96
N SER A 64 0.31 -9.79 -9.42
CA SER A 64 0.69 -8.59 -8.69
C SER A 64 -0.45 -8.01 -7.85
N THR A 65 -1.44 -8.83 -7.48
CA THR A 65 -2.48 -8.41 -6.54
C THR A 65 -2.04 -8.64 -5.11
N LEU A 66 -2.58 -7.82 -4.19
CA LEU A 66 -2.28 -7.95 -2.77
C LEU A 66 -3.17 -9.02 -2.13
N ILE A 67 -2.62 -9.72 -1.15
CA ILE A 67 -3.40 -10.65 -0.32
C ILE A 67 -3.87 -9.94 0.94
N GLY A 68 -4.87 -10.53 1.60
CA GLY A 68 -5.47 -9.94 2.80
C GLY A 68 -4.48 -9.48 3.86
N PRO A 69 -3.52 -10.31 4.28
CA PRO A 69 -2.52 -9.88 5.28
C PRO A 69 -1.69 -8.68 4.85
N GLN A 70 -1.37 -8.57 3.56
CA GLN A 70 -0.64 -7.41 3.06
C GLN A 70 -1.48 -6.14 3.13
N ILE A 71 -2.78 -6.26 2.80
CA ILE A 71 -3.71 -5.14 2.89
C ILE A 71 -3.83 -4.68 4.34
N GLU A 72 -3.93 -5.61 5.28
CA GLU A 72 -3.99 -5.29 6.71
C GLU A 72 -2.73 -4.55 7.16
N ASP A 73 -1.55 -5.00 6.72
CA ASP A 73 -0.28 -4.35 7.06
C ASP A 73 -0.26 -2.90 6.55
N ILE A 74 -0.74 -2.67 5.34
CA ILE A 74 -0.81 -1.33 4.76
C ILE A 74 -1.77 -0.45 5.55
N ILE A 75 -2.96 -0.97 5.88
CA ILE A 75 -3.95 -0.22 6.65
C ILE A 75 -3.37 0.16 8.01
N ASP A 76 -2.74 -0.79 8.71
CA ASP A 76 -2.14 -0.55 10.02
C ASP A 76 -1.03 0.50 9.93
N ALA A 77 -0.19 0.41 8.90
CA ALA A 77 0.86 1.38 8.68
C ALA A 77 0.30 2.79 8.49
N LEU A 78 -0.71 2.92 7.62
CA LEU A 78 -1.31 4.22 7.34
C LEU A 78 -2.04 4.79 8.54
N LYS A 79 -2.69 3.94 9.34
CA LYS A 79 -3.34 4.37 10.58
C LYS A 79 -2.32 4.84 11.60
N SER A 80 -1.21 4.13 11.74
CA SER A 80 -0.17 4.48 12.70
C SER A 80 0.45 5.84 12.40
N GLN A 81 0.45 6.24 11.14
CA GLN A 81 0.98 7.54 10.72
C GLN A 81 -0.09 8.62 10.65
N GLY A 82 -1.34 8.30 10.97
CA GLY A 82 -2.42 9.27 10.97
C GLY A 82 -2.96 9.63 9.60
N TYR A 83 -2.63 8.89 8.56
CA TYR A 83 -3.12 9.17 7.21
C TYR A 83 -4.54 8.68 6.97
N ILE A 84 -4.95 7.67 7.68
CA ILE A 84 -6.33 7.17 7.69
C ILE A 84 -6.77 6.89 9.12
N SER A 85 -8.08 6.84 9.33
CA SER A 85 -8.62 6.62 10.68
C SER A 85 -9.00 5.17 10.96
#